data_7c31e70f6e060cf95ab2d3698439480e
#
_entry.id   7c31e70f6e060cf95ab2d3698439480e
#
_cell.length_a   1.000
_cell.length_b   1.000
_cell.length_c   1.000
_cell.angle_alpha   90.00
_cell.angle_beta   90.00
_cell.angle_gamma   90.00
#
_symmetry.space_group_name_H-M   'P 1'
#
loop_
_entity.id
_entity.type
_entity.pdbx_description
1 polymer ?
#
loop_
_entity_poly.entity_id
_entity_poly.type
_entity_poly.pdbx_seq_one_letter_code
_entity_poly.pdbx_strand_id
1 'polypeptide(L)'
;MATILVVEDTPANRALATKLLRAAGHEVLSASTATRGIALARERLPDLVLMDLGLPDVDGWQALSEIRSDGGAVAELRVVAFTAHAMVGDRDRALAAGFDDYLSKPIDYATFADTVEDLLP
;
A
#
# COMPACT_ATOMS: atom_id res chain seq x y z
N MET A 1 -11.17 -11.57 -7.23
CA MET A 1 -10.11 -10.80 -7.89
C MET A 1 -10.25 -9.33 -7.53
N ALA A 2 -9.16 -8.72 -7.11
CA ALA A 2 -9.15 -7.32 -6.70
C ALA A 2 -8.11 -6.54 -7.50
N THR A 3 -8.21 -5.21 -7.48
CA THR A 3 -7.19 -4.32 -8.03
C THR A 3 -6.40 -3.76 -6.86
N ILE A 4 -5.09 -4.01 -6.87
CA ILE A 4 -4.19 -3.63 -5.77
C ILE A 4 -3.11 -2.71 -6.32
N LEU A 5 -2.92 -1.57 -5.66
CA LEU A 5 -1.85 -0.63 -5.98
C LEU A 5 -0.71 -0.81 -4.98
N VAL A 6 0.49 -1.08 -5.49
CA VAL A 6 1.70 -1.21 -4.68
C VAL A 6 2.57 0.02 -4.91
N VAL A 7 2.77 0.82 -3.87
CA VAL A 7 3.62 2.01 -3.91
C VAL A 7 4.88 1.70 -3.12
N GLU A 8 5.97 1.41 -3.84
CA GLU A 8 7.21 0.89 -3.28
C GLU A 8 8.39 1.33 -4.13
N ASP A 9 9.38 1.99 -3.53
CA ASP A 9 10.52 2.51 -4.26
C ASP A 9 11.61 1.46 -4.56
N THR A 10 11.72 0.42 -3.74
CA THR A 10 12.71 -0.64 -3.94
C THR A 10 12.26 -1.57 -5.06
N PRO A 11 12.99 -1.63 -6.20
CA PRO A 11 12.54 -2.45 -7.35
C PRO A 11 12.32 -3.91 -7.01
N ALA A 12 13.18 -4.52 -6.19
CA ALA A 12 13.06 -5.92 -5.81
C ALA A 12 11.77 -6.19 -5.03
N ASN A 13 11.45 -5.35 -4.05
CA ASN A 13 10.23 -5.49 -3.25
C ASN A 13 8.98 -5.24 -4.10
N ARG A 14 9.03 -4.23 -4.97
CA ARG A 14 7.91 -3.91 -5.88
C ARG A 14 7.64 -5.08 -6.84
N ALA A 15 8.70 -5.64 -7.45
CA ALA A 15 8.57 -6.76 -8.37
C ALA A 15 8.04 -8.01 -7.67
N LEU A 16 8.53 -8.30 -6.46
CA LEU A 16 8.11 -9.47 -5.70
C LEU A 16 6.64 -9.37 -5.29
N ALA A 17 6.23 -8.24 -4.73
CA ALA A 17 4.83 -8.02 -4.36
C ALA A 17 3.90 -8.16 -5.56
N THR A 18 4.27 -7.54 -6.69
CA THR A 18 3.52 -7.62 -7.93
C THR A 18 3.37 -9.06 -8.42
N LYS A 19 4.46 -9.81 -8.43
CA LYS A 19 4.46 -11.20 -8.89
C LYS A 19 3.56 -12.07 -8.03
N LEU A 20 3.68 -11.98 -6.72
CA LEU A 20 2.91 -12.82 -5.79
C LEU A 20 1.41 -12.50 -5.85
N LEU A 21 1.05 -11.23 -5.95
CA LEU A 21 -0.35 -10.82 -6.02
C LEU A 21 -0.98 -11.17 -7.37
N ARG A 22 -0.26 -11.02 -8.46
CA ARG A 22 -0.73 -11.46 -9.79
C ARG A 22 -0.93 -12.97 -9.84
N ALA A 23 -0.01 -13.73 -9.24
CA ALA A 23 -0.15 -15.19 -9.16
C ALA A 23 -1.38 -15.62 -8.38
N ALA A 24 -1.84 -14.80 -7.44
CA ALA A 24 -3.06 -15.03 -6.67
C ALA A 24 -4.33 -14.58 -7.39
N GLY A 25 -4.22 -14.06 -8.62
CA GLY A 25 -5.36 -13.68 -9.45
C GLY A 25 -5.77 -12.22 -9.38
N HIS A 26 -4.96 -11.36 -8.77
CA HIS A 26 -5.28 -9.93 -8.66
C HIS A 26 -4.70 -9.12 -9.80
N GLU A 27 -5.36 -8.02 -10.15
CA GLU A 27 -4.78 -6.99 -11.00
C GLU A 27 -3.87 -6.12 -10.12
N VAL A 28 -2.65 -5.88 -10.55
CA VAL A 28 -1.68 -5.12 -9.77
C VAL A 28 -1.19 -3.90 -10.55
N LEU A 29 -1.35 -2.75 -9.93
CA LEU A 29 -0.76 -1.50 -10.37
C LEU A 29 0.45 -1.23 -9.47
N SER A 30 1.50 -0.66 -10.02
CA SER A 30 2.69 -0.36 -9.21
C SER A 30 3.21 1.04 -9.48
N ALA A 31 3.79 1.64 -8.46
CA ALA A 31 4.41 2.95 -8.53
C ALA A 31 5.68 2.95 -7.69
N SER A 32 6.71 3.65 -8.14
CA SER A 32 7.98 3.78 -7.42
C SER A 32 8.07 5.04 -6.57
N THR A 33 7.10 5.95 -6.71
CA THR A 33 7.05 7.20 -5.97
C THR A 33 5.66 7.44 -5.41
N ALA A 34 5.58 8.27 -4.37
CA ALA A 34 4.28 8.65 -3.80
C ALA A 34 3.46 9.46 -4.80
N THR A 35 4.08 10.38 -5.54
CA THR A 35 3.39 11.21 -6.53
C THR A 35 2.68 10.35 -7.57
N ARG A 36 3.37 9.34 -8.12
CA ARG A 36 2.78 8.43 -9.11
C ARG A 36 1.71 7.55 -8.47
N GLY A 37 1.97 7.09 -7.24
CA GLY A 37 1.01 6.27 -6.49
C GLY A 37 -0.31 6.99 -6.24
N ILE A 38 -0.24 8.24 -5.80
CA ILE A 38 -1.42 9.07 -5.57
C ILE A 38 -2.19 9.29 -6.88
N ALA A 39 -1.47 9.56 -7.99
CA ALA A 39 -2.11 9.74 -9.28
C ALA A 39 -2.86 8.48 -9.74
N LEU A 40 -2.26 7.31 -9.57
CA LEU A 40 -2.90 6.04 -9.90
C LEU A 40 -4.10 5.76 -8.98
N ALA A 41 -3.99 6.09 -7.71
CA ALA A 41 -5.10 5.92 -6.77
C ALA A 41 -6.32 6.74 -7.19
N ARG A 42 -6.10 7.98 -7.59
CA ARG A 42 -7.16 8.87 -8.08
C ARG A 42 -7.78 8.38 -9.38
N GLU A 43 -6.94 7.92 -10.30
CA GLU A 43 -7.37 7.52 -11.63
C GLU A 43 -8.08 6.16 -11.64
N ARG A 44 -7.56 5.20 -10.89
CA ARG A 44 -7.99 3.80 -10.98
C ARG A 44 -8.84 3.33 -9.81
N LEU A 45 -8.87 4.04 -8.71
CA LEU A 45 -9.64 3.68 -7.51
C LEU A 45 -9.46 2.20 -7.13
N PRO A 46 -8.24 1.76 -6.80
CA PRO A 46 -7.99 0.35 -6.49
C PRO A 46 -8.74 -0.08 -5.23
N ASP A 47 -8.90 -1.39 -5.07
CA ASP A 47 -9.54 -1.95 -3.87
C ASP A 47 -8.65 -1.83 -2.64
N LEU A 48 -7.33 -1.82 -2.84
CA LEU A 48 -6.35 -1.73 -1.76
C LEU A 48 -5.10 -1.01 -2.26
N VAL A 49 -4.54 -0.17 -1.40
CA VAL A 49 -3.24 0.49 -1.62
C VAL A 49 -2.27 -0.01 -0.57
N LEU A 50 -1.15 -0.58 -1.00
CA LEU A 50 -0.01 -0.89 -0.14
C LEU A 50 0.98 0.26 -0.27
N MET A 51 1.15 1.03 0.81
CA MET A 51 1.94 2.27 0.79
C MET A 51 3.19 2.13 1.64
N ASP A 52 4.36 2.18 1.00
CA ASP A 52 5.63 2.26 1.72
C ASP A 52 5.72 3.60 2.47
N LEU A 53 6.22 3.57 3.69
CA LEU A 53 6.37 4.77 4.50
C LEU A 53 7.64 5.56 4.14
N GLY A 54 8.66 4.91 3.62
CA GLY A 54 9.97 5.52 3.33
C GLY A 54 10.18 5.88 1.86
N LEU A 55 9.18 6.49 1.19
CA LEU A 55 9.29 6.86 -0.21
C LEU A 55 10.22 8.07 -0.42
N PRO A 56 10.88 8.17 -1.60
CA PRO A 56 11.92 9.18 -1.81
C PRO A 56 11.42 10.60 -2.05
N ASP A 57 10.23 10.77 -2.64
CA ASP A 57 9.69 12.10 -2.99
C ASP A 57 8.80 12.67 -1.88
N VAL A 58 7.82 11.90 -1.45
CA VAL A 58 6.89 12.25 -0.37
C VAL A 58 6.79 11.00 0.49
N ASP A 59 6.97 11.12 1.80
CA ASP A 59 6.87 9.93 2.65
C ASP A 59 5.43 9.38 2.68
N GLY A 60 5.30 8.13 3.11
CA GLY A 60 4.00 7.45 3.11
C GLY A 60 2.96 8.09 4.01
N TRP A 61 3.38 8.75 5.10
CA TRP A 61 2.47 9.46 6.00
C TRP A 61 1.83 10.66 5.29
N GLN A 62 2.66 11.45 4.59
CA GLN A 62 2.21 12.60 3.81
C GLN A 62 1.33 12.15 2.65
N ALA A 63 1.70 11.08 1.98
CA ALA A 63 0.91 10.51 0.88
C ALA A 63 -0.48 10.11 1.34
N LEU A 64 -0.57 9.45 2.51
CA LEU A 64 -1.87 9.09 3.09
C LEU A 64 -2.71 10.34 3.38
N SER A 65 -2.10 11.36 3.95
CA SER A 65 -2.79 12.63 4.24
C SER A 65 -3.38 13.24 2.98
N GLU A 66 -2.63 13.23 1.88
CA GLU A 66 -3.13 13.74 0.60
C GLU A 66 -4.31 12.93 0.07
N ILE A 67 -4.24 11.59 0.17
CA ILE A 67 -5.35 10.71 -0.23
C ILE A 67 -6.60 11.00 0.59
N ARG A 68 -6.47 11.09 1.91
CA ARG A 68 -7.61 11.32 2.81
C ARG A 68 -8.23 12.71 2.64
N SER A 69 -7.42 13.70 2.24
CA SER A 69 -7.86 15.07 2.03
C SER A 69 -8.55 15.28 0.67
N ASP A 70 -8.45 14.32 -0.23
CA ASP A 70 -8.96 14.45 -1.60
C ASP A 70 -10.49 14.44 -1.68
N GLY A 71 -11.16 13.89 -0.67
CA GLY A 71 -12.60 13.76 -0.62
C GLY A 71 -13.14 12.67 -1.54
N GLY A 72 -14.43 12.41 -1.46
CA GLY A 72 -15.12 11.44 -2.31
C GLY A 72 -14.55 10.02 -2.21
N ALA A 73 -14.60 9.31 -3.32
CA ALA A 73 -14.16 7.91 -3.37
C ALA A 73 -12.67 7.72 -3.06
N VAL A 74 -11.84 8.70 -3.38
CA VAL A 74 -10.40 8.62 -3.11
C VAL A 74 -10.13 8.61 -1.61
N ALA A 75 -10.82 9.45 -0.84
CA ALA A 75 -10.66 9.50 0.61
C ALA A 75 -11.10 8.22 1.31
N GLU A 76 -11.93 7.43 0.67
CA GLU A 76 -12.47 6.18 1.20
C GLU A 76 -11.64 4.95 0.84
N LEU A 77 -10.56 5.12 0.05
CA LEU A 77 -9.70 4.00 -0.34
C LEU A 77 -9.10 3.32 0.88
N ARG A 78 -9.02 1.99 0.81
CA ARG A 78 -8.35 1.22 1.85
C ARG A 78 -6.86 1.29 1.62
N VAL A 79 -6.13 1.84 2.58
CA VAL A 79 -4.68 2.06 2.50
C VAL A 79 -4.00 1.34 3.66
N VAL A 80 -3.06 0.48 3.35
CA VAL A 80 -2.28 -0.29 4.32
C VAL A 80 -0.84 0.20 4.29
N ALA A 81 -0.30 0.53 5.46
CA ALA A 81 1.12 0.89 5.57
C ALA A 81 1.97 -0.37 5.36
N PHE A 82 3.00 -0.26 4.52
CA PHE A 82 3.87 -1.39 4.17
C PHE A 82 5.33 -0.96 4.39
N THR A 83 5.96 -1.42 5.47
CA THR A 83 7.23 -0.87 5.90
C THR A 83 8.19 -1.92 6.49
N ALA A 84 9.49 -1.66 6.34
CA ALA A 84 10.55 -2.45 6.96
C ALA A 84 10.76 -2.10 8.44
N HIS A 85 10.21 -1.00 8.92
CA HIS A 85 10.41 -0.51 10.28
C HIS A 85 9.26 -0.93 11.18
N ALA A 86 9.31 -2.19 11.65
CA ALA A 86 8.30 -2.75 12.54
C ALA A 86 8.73 -2.57 13.99
N MET A 87 8.59 -1.36 14.52
CA MET A 87 8.86 -1.06 15.93
C MET A 87 7.57 -1.14 16.76
N VAL A 88 7.73 -1.36 18.06
CA VAL A 88 6.59 -1.37 18.98
C VAL A 88 5.87 -0.03 18.89
N GLY A 89 4.56 -0.08 18.72
CA GLY A 89 3.74 1.13 18.60
C GLY A 89 3.56 1.68 17.19
N ASP A 90 4.32 1.19 16.20
CA ASP A 90 4.21 1.69 14.82
C ASP A 90 2.85 1.37 14.20
N ARG A 91 2.31 0.20 14.51
CA ARG A 91 0.95 -0.15 14.05
C ARG A 91 -0.08 0.84 14.59
N ASP A 92 -0.01 1.16 15.88
CA ASP A 92 -0.94 2.09 16.51
C ASP A 92 -0.81 3.48 15.91
N ARG A 93 0.42 3.92 15.62
CA ARG A 93 0.67 5.21 14.96
C ARG A 93 0.09 5.24 13.55
N ALA A 94 0.26 4.15 12.80
CA ALA A 94 -0.28 4.05 11.44
C ALA A 94 -1.81 4.12 11.47
N LEU A 95 -2.45 3.38 12.35
CA LEU A 95 -3.91 3.40 12.48
C LEU A 95 -4.40 4.78 12.92
N ALA A 96 -3.72 5.42 13.86
CA ALA A 96 -4.07 6.77 14.32
C ALA A 96 -3.93 7.82 13.21
N ALA A 97 -2.99 7.62 12.28
CA ALA A 97 -2.78 8.53 11.14
C ALA A 97 -3.81 8.36 10.04
N GLY A 98 -4.58 7.27 10.04
CA GLY A 98 -5.63 7.02 9.04
C GLY A 98 -5.36 5.85 8.11
N PHE A 99 -4.27 5.10 8.31
CA PHE A 99 -4.09 3.82 7.63
C PHE A 99 -5.11 2.82 8.14
N ASP A 100 -5.58 1.95 7.27
CA ASP A 100 -6.56 0.92 7.64
C ASP A 100 -5.89 -0.27 8.33
N ASP A 101 -4.63 -0.53 8.01
CA ASP A 101 -3.85 -1.59 8.66
C ASP A 101 -2.36 -1.35 8.41
N TYR A 102 -1.55 -2.28 8.86
CA TYR A 102 -0.09 -2.18 8.84
C TYR A 102 0.49 -3.55 8.49
N LEU A 103 1.40 -3.58 7.53
CA LEU A 103 2.04 -4.80 7.07
C LEU A 103 3.56 -4.60 7.09
N SER A 104 4.27 -5.46 7.79
CA SER A 104 5.72 -5.34 7.91
C SER A 104 6.44 -6.13 6.81
N LYS A 105 7.61 -5.61 6.39
CA LYS A 105 8.56 -6.33 5.55
C LYS A 105 9.51 -7.14 6.43
N PRO A 106 10.18 -8.18 5.94
CA PRO A 106 10.25 -8.59 4.53
C PRO A 106 9.02 -9.37 4.08
N ILE A 107 8.86 -9.44 2.76
CA ILE A 107 7.78 -10.21 2.14
C ILE A 107 8.05 -11.71 2.34
N ASP A 108 7.06 -12.41 2.89
CA ASP A 108 7.10 -13.87 3.01
C ASP A 108 6.40 -14.49 1.80
N TYR A 109 7.15 -15.22 0.97
CA TYR A 109 6.62 -15.84 -0.25
C TYR A 109 5.38 -16.70 -0.01
N ALA A 110 5.36 -17.42 1.11
CA ALA A 110 4.32 -18.42 1.36
C ALA A 110 3.00 -17.79 1.84
N THR A 111 3.08 -16.63 2.50
CA THR A 111 1.91 -16.05 3.20
C THR A 111 1.49 -14.67 2.70
N PHE A 112 2.32 -14.01 1.88
CA PHE A 112 2.08 -12.62 1.51
C PHE A 112 0.73 -12.41 0.84
N ALA A 113 0.40 -13.21 -0.17
CA ALA A 113 -0.86 -13.08 -0.90
C ALA A 113 -2.07 -13.29 0.02
N ASP A 114 -2.01 -14.30 0.88
CA ASP A 114 -3.08 -14.59 1.85
C ASP A 114 -3.24 -13.45 2.85
N THR A 115 -2.12 -12.91 3.33
CA THR A 115 -2.14 -11.77 4.25
C THR A 115 -2.78 -10.56 3.60
N VAL A 116 -2.43 -10.28 2.35
CA VAL A 116 -3.01 -9.14 1.60
C VAL A 116 -4.50 -9.38 1.35
N GLU A 117 -4.91 -10.59 1.02
CA GLU A 117 -6.33 -10.91 0.82
C GLU A 117 -7.15 -10.67 2.09
N ASP A 118 -6.59 -10.97 3.26
CA ASP A 118 -7.24 -10.69 4.55
C ASP A 118 -7.42 -9.19 4.80
N LEU A 119 -6.60 -8.36 4.16
CA LEU A 119 -6.66 -6.89 4.29
C LEU A 119 -7.62 -6.22 3.29
N LEU A 120 -8.12 -6.95 2.32
CA LEU A 120 -9.08 -6.42 1.33
C LEU A 120 -10.42 -6.09 1.99
N PRO A 121 -11.14 -5.09 1.42
CA PRO A 121 -12.45 -4.71 1.95
C PRO A 121 -13.48 -5.82 1.84
#